data_cd7743406bf7001de2e56c35c521b7c1
#
_entry.id   cd7743406bf7001de2e56c35c521b7c1
#
_cell.length_a   1.000
_cell.length_b   1.000
_cell.length_c   1.000
_cell.angle_alpha   90.00
_cell.angle_beta   90.00
_cell.angle_gamma   90.00
#
_symmetry.space_group_name_H-M   'P 1'
#
loop_
_entity.id
_entity.type
_entity.pdbx_description
1 polymer ?
#
loop_
_entity_poly.entity_id
_entity_poly.type
_entity_poly.pdbx_seq_one_letter_code
_entity_poly.pdbx_strand_id
1 'polypeptide(L)'
;MLAMSISYRGSRALYRGTPYLGVDSQRLQQLHTAAKIKLLGITLPPPGGPKANYNIVCWESPTTLYMSGHLPIRVDGSLVTGSIGPGGLTLEQGQEAARWCGLNLIATLQDQLGGDLDRVEKVVKLFGIVSSKQEFKQQHLVLNGCSDVMMAVFEDRGYHARSAIGTNTLPLDAAVEVEALVKIKAPFTR
;
A
#
# COMPACT_ATOMS: atom_id res chain seq x y z
N MET A 1 3.17 29.94 -33.63
CA MET A 1 2.52 29.12 -32.60
C MET A 1 3.56 28.16 -32.04
N LEU A 2 4.29 28.56 -30.98
CA LEU A 2 5.30 27.75 -30.34
C LEU A 2 4.61 26.88 -29.28
N ALA A 3 4.68 25.56 -29.42
CA ALA A 3 4.26 24.61 -28.40
C ALA A 3 5.31 24.61 -27.28
N MET A 4 4.98 25.15 -26.12
CA MET A 4 5.79 25.01 -24.90
C MET A 4 5.62 23.59 -24.36
N SER A 5 6.68 22.80 -24.52
CA SER A 5 6.83 21.52 -23.84
C SER A 5 7.11 21.78 -22.36
N ILE A 6 6.12 21.53 -21.48
CA ILE A 6 6.33 21.57 -20.03
C ILE A 6 7.03 20.26 -19.62
N SER A 7 8.35 20.36 -19.47
CA SER A 7 9.16 19.31 -18.85
C SER A 7 8.90 19.31 -17.34
N TYR A 8 8.10 18.36 -16.86
CA TYR A 8 7.88 18.13 -15.43
C TYR A 8 9.12 17.42 -14.86
N ARG A 9 10.15 18.19 -14.53
CA ARG A 9 11.23 17.71 -13.66
C ARG A 9 10.72 17.78 -12.21
N GLY A 10 10.08 16.70 -11.76
CA GLY A 10 9.71 16.53 -10.36
C GLY A 10 10.97 16.58 -9.49
N SER A 11 11.08 17.60 -8.66
CA SER A 11 12.05 17.68 -7.57
C SER A 11 11.87 16.43 -6.70
N ARG A 12 12.87 15.54 -6.70
CA ARG A 12 13.00 14.43 -5.74
C ARG A 12 13.16 15.02 -4.34
N ALA A 13 12.07 15.27 -3.64
CA ALA A 13 12.14 15.44 -2.21
C ALA A 13 12.63 14.10 -1.63
N LEU A 14 13.87 14.08 -1.18
CA LEU A 14 14.42 12.97 -0.41
C LEU A 14 13.60 12.85 0.86
N TYR A 15 12.66 11.93 0.87
CA TYR A 15 11.90 11.57 2.07
C TYR A 15 12.86 10.91 3.06
N ARG A 16 13.43 11.75 3.96
CA ARG A 16 14.26 11.31 5.09
C ARG A 16 13.33 10.75 6.16
N GLY A 17 13.09 9.45 6.13
CA GLY A 17 12.26 8.83 7.16
C GLY A 17 11.82 7.40 6.88
N THR A 18 12.54 6.64 6.04
CA THR A 18 12.25 5.20 5.90
C THR A 18 12.98 4.40 6.98
N PRO A 19 12.31 3.44 7.65
CA PRO A 19 12.95 2.54 8.62
C PRO A 19 13.99 1.58 8.01
N TYR A 20 14.31 1.73 6.74
CA TYR A 20 15.23 0.90 5.95
C TYR A 20 16.59 1.57 5.74
N LEU A 21 17.01 2.42 6.70
CA LEU A 21 18.32 3.10 6.70
C LEU A 21 19.46 2.05 6.78
N GLY A 22 20.19 1.87 5.68
CA GLY A 22 21.37 1.01 5.60
C GLY A 22 21.52 0.22 4.30
N VAL A 23 20.51 0.24 3.42
CA VAL A 23 20.59 -0.44 2.13
C VAL A 23 20.88 0.58 1.02
N ASP A 24 21.93 0.32 0.23
CA ASP A 24 22.29 1.13 -0.92
C ASP A 24 21.13 1.18 -1.94
N SER A 25 20.60 2.36 -2.17
CA SER A 25 19.48 2.58 -3.08
C SER A 25 19.77 2.18 -4.54
N GLN A 26 21.02 2.28 -4.98
CA GLN A 26 21.42 1.85 -6.33
C GLN A 26 21.40 0.33 -6.46
N ARG A 27 21.80 -0.38 -5.40
CA ARG A 27 21.74 -1.84 -5.33
C ARG A 27 20.31 -2.36 -5.29
N LEU A 28 19.40 -1.66 -4.60
CA LEU A 28 17.98 -2.01 -4.56
C LEU A 28 17.35 -1.97 -5.96
N GLN A 29 17.63 -0.94 -6.76
CA GLN A 29 17.05 -0.76 -8.10
C GLN A 29 17.36 -1.90 -9.09
N GLN A 30 18.42 -2.66 -8.85
CA GLN A 30 18.83 -3.78 -9.70
C GLN A 30 18.25 -5.14 -9.27
N LEU A 31 17.59 -5.21 -8.12
CA LEU A 31 17.04 -6.45 -7.60
C LEU A 31 15.61 -6.69 -8.09
N HIS A 32 15.29 -7.97 -8.35
CA HIS A 32 13.90 -8.40 -8.46
C HIS A 32 13.12 -8.10 -7.19
N THR A 33 11.85 -7.79 -7.32
CA THR A 33 10.99 -7.36 -6.20
C THR A 33 10.97 -8.38 -5.06
N ALA A 34 10.98 -9.67 -5.36
CA ALA A 34 11.05 -10.72 -4.33
C ALA A 34 12.34 -10.69 -3.51
N ALA A 35 13.49 -10.47 -4.18
CA ALA A 35 14.80 -10.33 -3.49
C ALA A 35 14.84 -9.06 -2.64
N LYS A 36 14.19 -8.00 -3.10
CA LYS A 36 14.05 -6.73 -2.38
C LYS A 36 13.24 -6.89 -1.10
N ILE A 37 12.08 -7.55 -1.16
CA ILE A 37 11.25 -7.88 0.01
C ILE A 37 12.08 -8.62 1.06
N LYS A 38 12.86 -9.63 0.62
CA LYS A 38 13.74 -10.38 1.52
C LYS A 38 14.84 -9.50 2.14
N LEU A 39 15.47 -8.64 1.35
CA LEU A 39 16.53 -7.73 1.83
C LEU A 39 16.00 -6.71 2.84
N LEU A 40 14.75 -6.25 2.66
CA LEU A 40 14.07 -5.35 3.58
C LEU A 40 13.57 -6.04 4.86
N GLY A 41 13.80 -7.36 5.00
CA GLY A 41 13.31 -8.15 6.15
C GLY A 41 11.79 -8.21 6.24
N ILE A 42 11.09 -8.03 5.11
CA ILE A 42 9.64 -8.05 5.07
C ILE A 42 9.14 -9.50 4.97
N THR A 43 8.26 -9.88 5.88
CA THR A 43 7.46 -11.10 5.81
C THR A 43 6.04 -10.70 5.41
N LEU A 44 5.58 -11.19 4.27
CA LEU A 44 4.20 -10.95 3.83
C LEU A 44 3.24 -11.85 4.60
N PRO A 45 2.04 -11.35 5.00
CA PRO A 45 1.00 -12.20 5.53
C PRO A 45 0.47 -13.14 4.45
N PRO A 46 -0.22 -14.23 4.81
CA PRO A 46 -0.97 -15.02 3.84
C PRO A 46 -1.98 -14.15 3.09
N PRO A 47 -2.16 -14.35 1.76
CA PRO A 47 -3.15 -13.57 1.01
C PRO A 47 -4.55 -13.77 1.60
N GLY A 48 -5.24 -12.67 1.89
CA GLY A 48 -6.59 -12.68 2.43
C GLY A 48 -7.63 -12.96 1.34
N GLY A 49 -8.78 -13.54 1.74
CA GLY A 49 -9.98 -13.65 0.91
C GLY A 49 -11.03 -12.58 1.25
N PRO A 50 -12.12 -12.49 0.45
CA PRO A 50 -13.22 -11.59 0.71
C PRO A 50 -13.90 -11.94 2.04
N LYS A 51 -14.37 -10.92 2.76
CA LYS A 51 -15.08 -11.08 4.06
C LYS A 51 -16.60 -11.05 3.90
N ALA A 52 -17.10 -10.85 2.67
CA ALA A 52 -18.52 -10.80 2.34
C ALA A 52 -18.71 -11.20 0.85
N ASN A 53 -19.85 -10.88 0.28
CA ASN A 53 -20.19 -11.23 -1.10
C ASN A 53 -19.58 -10.24 -2.12
N TYR A 54 -18.26 -10.30 -2.30
CA TYR A 54 -17.51 -9.52 -3.28
C TYR A 54 -16.19 -10.23 -3.64
N ASN A 55 -15.49 -9.77 -4.65
CA ASN A 55 -14.16 -10.25 -5.02
C ASN A 55 -13.08 -9.37 -4.38
N ILE A 56 -12.02 -10.00 -3.85
CA ILE A 56 -10.87 -9.26 -3.31
C ILE A 56 -10.12 -8.48 -4.39
N VAL A 57 -10.19 -8.95 -5.64
CA VAL A 57 -9.61 -8.31 -6.82
C VAL A 57 -10.60 -8.36 -7.98
N CYS A 58 -10.71 -7.25 -8.72
CA CYS A 58 -11.44 -7.16 -9.98
C CYS A 58 -10.47 -6.71 -11.09
N TRP A 59 -10.28 -7.57 -12.10
CA TRP A 59 -9.54 -7.23 -13.31
C TRP A 59 -10.45 -6.46 -14.25
N GLU A 60 -10.18 -5.17 -14.46
CA GLU A 60 -10.89 -4.33 -15.42
C GLU A 60 -10.40 -4.63 -16.85
N SER A 61 -9.11 -4.91 -16.99
CA SER A 61 -8.45 -5.26 -18.26
C SER A 61 -7.26 -6.19 -17.99
N PRO A 62 -6.59 -6.74 -19.02
CA PRO A 62 -5.38 -7.54 -18.85
C PRO A 62 -4.21 -6.80 -18.15
N THR A 63 -4.30 -5.49 -18.04
CA THR A 63 -3.23 -4.64 -17.47
C THR A 63 -3.68 -3.81 -16.29
N THR A 64 -4.92 -3.90 -15.86
CA THR A 64 -5.45 -3.04 -14.78
C THR A 64 -6.29 -3.85 -13.81
N LEU A 65 -5.95 -3.76 -12.54
CA LEU A 65 -6.73 -4.41 -11.49
C LEU A 65 -7.11 -3.45 -10.37
N TYR A 66 -8.32 -3.61 -9.89
CA TYR A 66 -8.85 -2.99 -8.68
C TYR A 66 -8.73 -3.98 -7.53
N MET A 67 -8.22 -3.52 -6.40
CA MET A 67 -8.12 -4.28 -5.17
C MET A 67 -9.09 -3.70 -4.15
N SER A 68 -9.97 -4.54 -3.65
CA SER A 68 -10.91 -4.20 -2.57
C SER A 68 -10.18 -3.82 -1.29
N GLY A 69 -10.92 -3.34 -0.30
CA GLY A 69 -10.36 -2.96 0.99
C GLY A 69 -9.57 -4.09 1.65
N HIS A 70 -8.31 -3.80 1.99
CA HIS A 70 -7.42 -4.69 2.73
C HIS A 70 -7.27 -4.18 4.14
N LEU A 71 -7.48 -5.08 5.09
CA LEU A 71 -7.42 -4.82 6.51
C LEU A 71 -6.01 -5.00 7.08
N PRO A 72 -5.69 -4.44 8.26
CA PRO A 72 -4.39 -4.53 8.90
C PRO A 72 -4.19 -5.88 9.61
N ILE A 73 -4.17 -6.98 8.84
CA ILE A 73 -3.98 -8.33 9.34
C ILE A 73 -2.48 -8.64 9.37
N ARG A 74 -1.99 -9.08 10.53
CA ARG A 74 -0.60 -9.47 10.75
C ARG A 74 -0.31 -10.88 10.24
N VAL A 75 0.96 -11.25 10.23
CA VAL A 75 1.41 -12.61 9.82
C VAL A 75 0.79 -13.71 10.69
N ASP A 76 0.58 -13.44 11.97
CA ASP A 76 -0.07 -14.37 12.93
C ASP A 76 -1.60 -14.43 12.80
N GLY A 77 -2.17 -13.68 11.85
CA GLY A 77 -3.62 -13.60 11.63
C GLY A 77 -4.34 -12.59 12.53
N SER A 78 -3.66 -11.95 13.47
CA SER A 78 -4.28 -10.92 14.34
C SER A 78 -4.61 -9.67 13.54
N LEU A 79 -5.75 -9.06 13.85
CA LEU A 79 -6.21 -7.80 13.26
C LEU A 79 -5.85 -6.63 14.19
N VAL A 80 -5.32 -5.54 13.62
CA VAL A 80 -5.17 -4.29 14.38
C VAL A 80 -6.51 -3.58 14.44
N THR A 81 -7.08 -3.48 15.64
CA THR A 81 -8.40 -2.91 15.87
C THR A 81 -8.35 -1.62 16.68
N GLY A 82 -9.45 -0.87 16.64
CA GLY A 82 -9.66 0.33 17.43
C GLY A 82 -9.57 1.63 16.63
N SER A 83 -10.04 2.71 17.25
CA SER A 83 -10.10 4.04 16.62
C SER A 83 -8.87 4.88 16.97
N ILE A 84 -8.33 5.61 16.00
CA ILE A 84 -7.13 6.45 16.14
C ILE A 84 -7.52 7.83 16.69
N GLY A 85 -6.75 8.31 17.66
CA GLY A 85 -6.95 9.62 18.27
C GLY A 85 -7.06 9.58 19.79
N PRO A 86 -7.48 10.66 20.45
CA PRO A 86 -7.51 10.76 21.91
C PRO A 86 -8.26 9.61 22.58
N GLY A 87 -7.61 8.93 23.52
CA GLY A 87 -8.16 7.76 24.21
C GLY A 87 -8.23 6.47 23.38
N GLY A 88 -7.65 6.43 22.20
CA GLY A 88 -7.54 5.28 21.31
C GLY A 88 -6.10 5.03 20.87
N LEU A 89 -5.94 4.54 19.64
CA LEU A 89 -4.62 4.29 19.05
C LEU A 89 -3.88 5.61 18.76
N THR A 90 -2.55 5.58 18.89
CA THR A 90 -1.69 6.71 18.50
C THR A 90 -1.56 6.83 16.98
N LEU A 91 -1.00 7.95 16.50
CA LEU A 91 -0.67 8.12 15.09
C LEU A 91 0.27 7.01 14.57
N GLU A 92 1.30 6.67 15.36
CA GLU A 92 2.29 5.65 15.02
C GLU A 92 1.66 4.26 14.95
N GLN A 93 0.75 3.93 15.86
CA GLN A 93 -0.01 2.68 15.81
C GLN A 93 -0.94 2.64 14.59
N GLY A 94 -1.52 3.78 14.22
CA GLY A 94 -2.27 3.93 12.98
C GLY A 94 -1.41 3.74 11.72
N GLN A 95 -0.20 4.29 11.70
CA GLN A 95 0.76 4.10 10.62
C GLN A 95 1.18 2.63 10.50
N GLU A 96 1.42 1.95 11.62
CA GLU A 96 1.72 0.51 11.61
C GLU A 96 0.51 -0.30 11.11
N ALA A 97 -0.72 0.05 11.47
CA ALA A 97 -1.92 -0.56 10.89
C ALA A 97 -1.99 -0.35 9.36
N ALA A 98 -1.78 0.87 8.88
CA ALA A 98 -1.74 1.17 7.46
C ALA A 98 -0.61 0.41 6.73
N ARG A 99 0.54 0.21 7.37
CA ARG A 99 1.64 -0.62 6.86
C ARG A 99 1.18 -2.06 6.67
N TRP A 100 0.46 -2.64 7.63
CA TRP A 100 -0.09 -4.00 7.49
C TRP A 100 -1.11 -4.09 6.35
N CYS A 101 -1.97 -3.08 6.15
CA CYS A 101 -2.83 -3.03 4.96
C CYS A 101 -1.99 -3.08 3.67
N GLY A 102 -0.90 -2.32 3.59
CA GLY A 102 0.02 -2.33 2.45
C GLY A 102 0.67 -3.71 2.22
N LEU A 103 1.09 -4.40 3.28
CA LEU A 103 1.66 -5.75 3.18
C LEU A 103 0.61 -6.77 2.71
N ASN A 104 -0.64 -6.65 3.15
CA ASN A 104 -1.75 -7.48 2.67
C ASN A 104 -2.07 -7.23 1.20
N LEU A 105 -2.04 -5.96 0.74
CA LEU A 105 -2.14 -5.63 -0.68
C LEU A 105 -1.03 -6.28 -1.51
N ILE A 106 0.23 -6.22 -1.06
CA ILE A 106 1.37 -6.85 -1.73
C ILE A 106 1.23 -8.38 -1.75
N ALA A 107 0.76 -9.00 -0.67
CA ALA A 107 0.52 -10.44 -0.59
C ALA A 107 -0.55 -10.88 -1.61
N THR A 108 -1.65 -10.12 -1.71
CA THR A 108 -2.70 -10.36 -2.71
C THR A 108 -2.17 -10.18 -4.14
N LEU A 109 -1.36 -9.14 -4.41
CA LEU A 109 -0.73 -8.96 -5.71
C LEU A 109 0.19 -10.14 -6.05
N GLN A 110 0.99 -10.62 -5.09
CA GLN A 110 1.86 -11.78 -5.29
C GLN A 110 1.07 -13.02 -5.66
N ASP A 111 -0.03 -13.29 -4.99
CA ASP A 111 -0.94 -14.41 -5.31
C ASP A 111 -1.53 -14.27 -6.70
N GLN A 112 -2.11 -13.10 -7.02
CA GLN A 112 -2.76 -12.83 -8.31
C GLN A 112 -1.80 -12.87 -9.51
N LEU A 113 -0.51 -12.63 -9.30
CA LEU A 113 0.53 -12.59 -10.32
C LEU A 113 1.38 -13.86 -10.37
N GLY A 114 0.97 -14.93 -9.67
CA GLY A 114 1.69 -16.21 -9.65
C GLY A 114 3.09 -16.10 -9.02
N GLY A 115 3.26 -15.22 -8.06
CA GLY A 115 4.53 -14.97 -7.34
C GLY A 115 5.42 -13.88 -7.96
N ASP A 116 5.11 -13.42 -9.18
CA ASP A 116 5.95 -12.46 -9.92
C ASP A 116 5.51 -11.00 -9.73
N LEU A 117 5.97 -10.37 -8.64
CA LEU A 117 5.73 -8.95 -8.36
C LEU A 117 6.46 -7.97 -9.29
N ASP A 118 7.43 -8.43 -10.12
CA ASP A 118 8.07 -7.57 -11.13
C ASP A 118 7.12 -7.20 -12.27
N ARG A 119 5.99 -7.89 -12.37
CA ARG A 119 4.89 -7.58 -13.29
C ARG A 119 4.10 -6.33 -12.87
N VAL A 120 4.17 -5.89 -11.63
CA VAL A 120 3.59 -4.61 -11.22
C VAL A 120 4.28 -3.50 -12.00
N GLU A 121 3.53 -2.83 -12.90
CA GLU A 121 4.03 -1.69 -13.68
C GLU A 121 3.95 -0.41 -12.85
N LYS A 122 2.84 -0.23 -12.12
CA LYS A 122 2.60 0.98 -11.33
C LYS A 122 1.52 0.76 -10.27
N VAL A 123 1.77 1.16 -9.04
CA VAL A 123 0.70 1.46 -8.10
C VAL A 123 0.12 2.82 -8.51
N VAL A 124 -1.13 2.85 -8.98
CA VAL A 124 -1.73 4.06 -9.57
C VAL A 124 -2.36 4.92 -8.50
N LYS A 125 -3.15 4.29 -7.62
CA LYS A 125 -3.86 5.00 -6.55
C LYS A 125 -4.03 4.11 -5.33
N LEU A 126 -3.95 4.74 -4.15
CA LEU A 126 -4.43 4.18 -2.89
C LEU A 126 -5.60 5.02 -2.38
N PHE A 127 -6.60 4.35 -1.82
CA PHE A 127 -7.66 4.99 -1.07
C PHE A 127 -7.67 4.39 0.34
N GLY A 128 -7.43 5.23 1.34
CA GLY A 128 -7.35 4.81 2.72
C GLY A 128 -8.48 5.36 3.56
N ILE A 129 -9.08 4.50 4.36
CA ILE A 129 -10.14 4.79 5.30
C ILE A 129 -9.61 4.50 6.70
N VAL A 130 -9.69 5.50 7.57
CA VAL A 130 -9.11 5.46 8.91
C VAL A 130 -10.23 5.54 9.95
N SER A 131 -10.39 4.49 10.75
CA SER A 131 -11.23 4.57 11.95
C SER A 131 -10.61 5.59 12.89
N SER A 132 -11.27 6.73 13.10
CA SER A 132 -10.68 7.83 13.86
C SER A 132 -11.69 8.59 14.69
N LYS A 133 -11.22 9.11 15.83
CA LYS A 133 -11.99 10.03 16.66
C LYS A 133 -12.27 11.32 15.92
N GLN A 134 -13.34 12.02 16.28
CA GLN A 134 -13.80 13.25 15.61
C GLN A 134 -12.73 14.35 15.63
N GLU A 135 -11.94 14.43 16.68
CA GLU A 135 -10.88 15.41 16.88
C GLU A 135 -9.59 15.09 16.11
N PHE A 136 -9.44 13.84 15.67
CA PHE A 136 -8.24 13.43 14.93
C PHE A 136 -8.30 13.97 13.50
N LYS A 137 -7.25 14.69 13.07
CA LYS A 137 -7.19 15.37 11.76
C LYS A 137 -5.98 14.94 10.92
N GLN A 138 -5.31 13.85 11.31
CA GLN A 138 -4.05 13.41 10.70
C GLN A 138 -4.19 12.08 9.92
N GLN A 139 -5.38 11.80 9.37
CA GLN A 139 -5.65 10.57 8.59
C GLN A 139 -4.67 10.43 7.42
N HIS A 140 -4.29 11.56 6.80
CA HIS A 140 -3.30 11.58 5.72
C HIS A 140 -1.90 11.13 6.18
N LEU A 141 -1.53 11.35 7.44
CA LEU A 141 -0.26 10.89 8.01
C LEU A 141 -0.32 9.39 8.37
N VAL A 142 -1.48 8.89 8.79
CA VAL A 142 -1.69 7.46 9.04
C VAL A 142 -1.36 6.64 7.78
N LEU A 143 -1.83 7.08 6.63
CA LEU A 143 -1.63 6.39 5.35
C LEU A 143 -0.17 6.36 4.89
N ASN A 144 0.74 7.12 5.52
CA ASN A 144 2.17 7.03 5.23
C ASN A 144 2.69 5.59 5.44
N GLY A 145 2.18 4.87 6.47
CA GLY A 145 2.57 3.48 6.68
C GLY A 145 2.37 2.58 5.46
N CYS A 146 1.24 2.72 4.77
CA CYS A 146 0.99 1.98 3.52
C CYS A 146 1.83 2.52 2.36
N SER A 147 1.90 3.85 2.19
CA SER A 147 2.65 4.46 1.09
C SER A 147 4.13 4.13 1.15
N ASP A 148 4.73 4.18 2.34
CA ASP A 148 6.16 3.92 2.56
C ASP A 148 6.52 2.47 2.18
N VAL A 149 5.70 1.48 2.53
CA VAL A 149 5.95 0.09 2.14
C VAL A 149 5.78 -0.12 0.63
N MET A 150 4.79 0.53 -0.02
CA MET A 150 4.66 0.48 -1.48
C MET A 150 5.89 1.06 -2.17
N MET A 151 6.39 2.21 -1.71
CA MET A 151 7.58 2.84 -2.26
C MET A 151 8.85 2.03 -1.95
N ALA A 152 8.98 1.45 -0.78
CA ALA A 152 10.13 0.61 -0.43
C ALA A 152 10.21 -0.66 -1.29
N VAL A 153 9.08 -1.30 -1.58
CA VAL A 153 9.03 -2.56 -2.35
C VAL A 153 9.09 -2.31 -3.85
N PHE A 154 8.34 -1.34 -4.37
CA PHE A 154 8.18 -1.10 -5.81
C PHE A 154 8.99 0.09 -6.33
N GLU A 155 9.63 0.87 -5.49
CA GLU A 155 10.43 2.07 -5.82
C GLU A 155 9.63 3.07 -6.68
N ASP A 156 10.15 3.49 -7.85
CA ASP A 156 9.47 4.44 -8.74
C ASP A 156 8.07 3.95 -9.18
N ARG A 157 7.86 2.63 -9.22
CA ARG A 157 6.56 2.01 -9.49
C ARG A 157 5.59 2.11 -8.32
N GLY A 158 6.10 2.31 -7.10
CA GLY A 158 5.34 2.43 -5.87
C GLY A 158 4.79 3.84 -5.60
N TYR A 159 5.30 4.90 -6.25
CA TYR A 159 4.76 6.25 -6.09
C TYR A 159 3.38 6.36 -6.76
N HIS A 160 2.40 6.86 -6.02
CA HIS A 160 0.99 6.78 -6.37
C HIS A 160 0.22 8.05 -5.99
N ALA A 161 -0.93 8.27 -6.63
CA ALA A 161 -1.94 9.20 -6.13
C ALA A 161 -2.65 8.60 -4.91
N ARG A 162 -3.14 9.43 -3.99
CA ARG A 162 -3.74 8.93 -2.75
C ARG A 162 -4.87 9.85 -2.28
N SER A 163 -5.89 9.23 -1.65
CA SER A 163 -6.86 9.91 -0.80
C SER A 163 -6.88 9.22 0.57
N ALA A 164 -7.13 9.98 1.63
CA ALA A 164 -7.29 9.49 2.98
C ALA A 164 -8.49 10.19 3.63
N ILE A 165 -9.40 9.41 4.18
CA ILE A 165 -10.57 9.91 4.90
C ILE A 165 -10.65 9.28 6.29
N GLY A 166 -11.36 9.95 7.20
CA GLY A 166 -11.74 9.41 8.49
C GLY A 166 -13.16 8.86 8.46
N THR A 167 -13.40 7.82 9.22
CA THR A 167 -14.71 7.29 9.56
C THR A 167 -14.80 7.03 11.06
N ASN A 168 -15.99 6.98 11.62
CA ASN A 168 -16.19 6.66 13.03
C ASN A 168 -16.04 5.17 13.34
N THR A 169 -16.19 4.29 12.33
CA THR A 169 -16.05 2.84 12.47
C THR A 169 -15.71 2.19 11.13
N LEU A 170 -15.03 1.05 11.20
CA LEU A 170 -14.80 0.13 10.07
C LEU A 170 -15.30 -1.26 10.43
N PRO A 171 -15.61 -2.11 9.45
CA PRO A 171 -15.96 -3.51 9.69
C PRO A 171 -14.93 -4.22 10.57
N LEU A 172 -15.36 -5.12 11.45
CA LEU A 172 -14.51 -5.86 12.37
C LEU A 172 -13.70 -4.98 13.34
N ASP A 173 -14.13 -3.74 13.55
CA ASP A 173 -13.41 -2.72 14.34
C ASP A 173 -11.98 -2.45 13.83
N ALA A 174 -11.72 -2.68 12.54
CA ALA A 174 -10.42 -2.46 11.95
C ALA A 174 -9.97 -0.99 12.12
N ALA A 175 -8.69 -0.78 12.43
CA ALA A 175 -8.15 0.57 12.62
C ALA A 175 -8.01 1.34 11.32
N VAL A 176 -7.66 0.64 10.23
CA VAL A 176 -7.44 1.20 8.89
C VAL A 176 -7.91 0.19 7.85
N GLU A 177 -8.36 0.68 6.71
CA GLU A 177 -8.63 -0.11 5.50
C GLU A 177 -8.03 0.61 4.31
N VAL A 178 -7.42 -0.13 3.37
CA VAL A 178 -6.81 0.47 2.17
C VAL A 178 -7.19 -0.30 0.93
N GLU A 179 -7.69 0.43 -0.08
CA GLU A 179 -7.94 -0.04 -1.45
C GLU A 179 -6.80 0.39 -2.38
N ALA A 180 -6.62 -0.33 -3.48
CA ALA A 180 -5.63 0.00 -4.48
C ALA A 180 -6.12 -0.17 -5.92
N LEU A 181 -5.63 0.71 -6.80
CA LEU A 181 -5.66 0.54 -8.26
C LEU A 181 -4.23 0.32 -8.73
N VAL A 182 -4.00 -0.79 -9.43
CA VAL A 182 -2.66 -1.20 -9.85
C VAL A 182 -2.62 -1.51 -11.34
N LYS A 183 -1.57 -1.06 -12.01
CA LYS A 183 -1.28 -1.37 -13.41
C LYS A 183 -0.23 -2.48 -13.49
N ILE A 184 -0.46 -3.44 -14.39
CA ILE A 184 0.34 -4.64 -14.60
C ILE A 184 0.92 -4.62 -16.01
N LYS A 185 2.17 -5.06 -16.17
CA LYS A 185 2.82 -5.20 -17.47
C LYS A 185 2.08 -6.24 -18.35
N ALA A 186 1.81 -5.87 -19.61
CA ALA A 186 1.27 -6.80 -20.60
C ALA A 186 2.36 -7.72 -21.18
N PRO A 187 2.02 -8.92 -21.75
CA PRO A 187 0.75 -9.58 -21.62
C PRO A 187 0.65 -10.36 -20.30
N PHE A 188 -0.52 -10.34 -19.67
CA PHE A 188 -0.86 -11.27 -18.60
C PHE A 188 -1.99 -12.17 -19.08
N THR A 189 -1.68 -13.39 -19.42
CA THR A 189 -2.66 -14.48 -19.63
C THR A 189 -2.83 -15.20 -18.30
N ARG A 190 -4.06 -15.24 -17.81
CA ARG A 190 -4.46 -16.05 -16.66
C ARG A 190 -4.45 -17.54 -17.03
#